data_10a010ba636502af0678f2201ae7a015
#
_entry.id   10a010ba636502af0678f2201ae7a015
#
_cell.length_a   1.000
_cell.length_b   1.000
_cell.length_c   1.000
_cell.angle_alpha   90.00
_cell.angle_beta   90.00
_cell.angle_gamma   90.00
#
_symmetry.space_group_name_H-M   'P 1'
#
loop_
_entity.id
_entity.type
_entity.pdbx_description
1 polymer ?
#
loop_
_entity_poly.entity_id
_entity_poly.type
_entity_poly.pdbx_seq_one_letter_code
_entity_poly.pdbx_strand_id
1 'polypeptide(L)'
;TLMIVVEDARFDFDEDGLTVRVVDSSHVAMIKLTVDAAAFDGWELDAKKIGLEMKKIREVTTLGGSGDLIEISHQDGGDFTMSLGKIVRNLRPLDNATMASPPSLPKLDLPCKVVMNGAELGQALKAAKQVGDLVNFSIDESSFKVHVRNNTDSVNISFDKDEMDELVCDGAARSLSLIHI
;
A
#
# COMPACT_ATOMS: atom_id res chain seq x y z
N THR A 1 2.79 1.03 -5.68
CA THR A 1 2.58 0.28 -4.42
C THR A 1 1.42 -0.72 -4.55
N LEU A 2 0.19 -0.30 -4.91
CA LEU A 2 -0.98 -1.19 -5.01
C LEU A 2 -0.79 -2.38 -5.97
N MET A 3 -0.08 -2.18 -7.09
CA MET A 3 0.21 -3.22 -8.09
C MET A 3 1.06 -4.40 -7.57
N ILE A 4 1.64 -4.29 -6.38
CA ILE A 4 2.35 -5.40 -5.74
C ILE A 4 1.36 -6.44 -5.22
N VAL A 5 0.14 -6.01 -4.92
CA VAL A 5 -0.89 -6.81 -4.26
C VAL A 5 -1.96 -7.27 -5.25
N VAL A 6 -2.37 -6.38 -6.18
CA VAL A 6 -3.47 -6.65 -7.11
C VAL A 6 -3.19 -6.08 -8.50
N GLU A 7 -3.81 -6.68 -9.53
CA GLU A 7 -3.81 -6.18 -10.90
C GLU A 7 -4.90 -5.14 -11.12
N ASP A 8 -6.06 -5.33 -10.48
CA ASP A 8 -7.25 -4.49 -10.59
C ASP A 8 -7.65 -3.95 -9.24
N ALA A 9 -8.13 -2.72 -9.19
CA ALA A 9 -8.60 -2.10 -7.96
C ALA A 9 -9.85 -1.26 -8.19
N ARG A 10 -10.69 -1.20 -7.14
CA ARG A 10 -11.81 -0.27 -7.09
C ARG A 10 -11.36 1.02 -6.40
N PHE A 11 -11.57 2.11 -7.10
CA PHE A 11 -11.31 3.46 -6.65
C PHE A 11 -12.62 4.05 -6.15
N ASP A 12 -12.67 4.37 -4.87
CA ASP A 12 -13.82 5.00 -4.23
C ASP A 12 -13.52 6.52 -4.15
N PHE A 13 -14.24 7.31 -4.94
CA PHE A 13 -14.16 8.77 -4.98
C PHE A 13 -15.35 9.34 -4.21
N ASP A 14 -15.10 10.25 -3.29
CA ASP A 14 -16.12 10.98 -2.52
C ASP A 14 -15.67 12.43 -2.24
N GLU A 15 -16.45 13.19 -1.50
CA GLU A 15 -16.15 14.59 -1.18
C GLU A 15 -14.89 14.77 -0.34
N ASP A 16 -14.48 13.76 0.43
CA ASP A 16 -13.27 13.78 1.25
C ASP A 16 -12.02 13.42 0.45
N GLY A 17 -12.16 12.78 -0.71
CA GLY A 17 -11.05 12.42 -1.58
C GLY A 17 -11.14 11.03 -2.21
N LEU A 18 -9.99 10.43 -2.45
CA LEU A 18 -9.84 9.11 -3.05
C LEU A 18 -9.47 8.07 -1.99
N THR A 19 -10.24 7.00 -1.92
CA THR A 19 -9.88 5.81 -1.14
C THR A 19 -9.77 4.59 -2.05
N VAL A 20 -8.68 3.82 -1.88
CA VAL A 20 -8.50 2.52 -2.54
C VAL A 20 -8.17 1.48 -1.47
N ARG A 21 -8.92 0.39 -1.44
CA ARG A 21 -8.65 -0.75 -0.55
C ARG A 21 -8.48 -2.00 -1.38
N VAL A 22 -7.37 -2.68 -1.17
CA VAL A 22 -7.05 -3.91 -1.87
C VAL A 22 -6.53 -4.97 -0.91
N VAL A 23 -6.84 -6.22 -1.22
CA VAL A 23 -6.38 -7.40 -0.50
C VAL A 23 -5.79 -8.35 -1.52
N ASP A 24 -4.67 -8.96 -1.21
CA ASP A 24 -4.07 -9.96 -2.08
C ASP A 24 -4.93 -11.22 -2.19
N SER A 25 -4.70 -12.03 -3.22
CA SER A 25 -5.49 -13.24 -3.49
C SER A 25 -5.41 -14.29 -2.37
N SER A 26 -4.36 -14.25 -1.57
CA SER A 26 -4.15 -15.14 -0.42
C SER A 26 -4.75 -14.61 0.88
N HIS A 27 -5.30 -13.39 0.88
CA HIS A 27 -5.89 -12.72 2.03
C HIS A 27 -4.90 -12.51 3.20
N VAL A 28 -3.62 -12.37 2.89
CA VAL A 28 -2.53 -12.19 3.85
C VAL A 28 -2.13 -10.72 4.01
N ALA A 29 -2.27 -9.93 2.92
CA ALA A 29 -1.92 -8.52 2.91
C ALA A 29 -3.10 -7.65 2.47
N MET A 30 -3.30 -6.54 3.17
CA MET A 30 -4.26 -5.50 2.82
C MET A 30 -3.55 -4.16 2.72
N ILE A 31 -3.87 -3.39 1.68
CA ILE A 31 -3.45 -2.00 1.55
C ILE A 31 -4.69 -1.12 1.51
N LYS A 32 -4.72 -0.11 2.38
CA LYS A 32 -5.65 1.02 2.27
C LYS A 32 -4.83 2.26 1.89
N LEU A 33 -5.12 2.82 0.73
CA LEU A 33 -4.62 4.12 0.30
C LEU A 33 -5.75 5.14 0.47
N THR A 34 -5.44 6.26 1.08
CA THR A 34 -6.33 7.42 1.16
C THR A 34 -5.55 8.64 0.69
N VAL A 35 -6.14 9.41 -0.20
CA VAL A 35 -5.61 10.69 -0.69
C VAL A 35 -6.70 11.72 -0.49
N ASP A 36 -6.43 12.70 0.37
CA ASP A 36 -7.35 13.80 0.69
C ASP A 36 -7.66 14.64 -0.55
N ALA A 37 -8.89 15.12 -0.70
CA ALA A 37 -9.31 16.00 -1.78
C ALA A 37 -8.41 17.25 -1.88
N ALA A 38 -7.94 17.78 -0.75
CA ALA A 38 -7.03 18.93 -0.69
C ALA A 38 -5.63 18.65 -1.28
N ALA A 39 -5.27 17.39 -1.51
CA ALA A 39 -4.01 17.03 -2.19
C ALA A 39 -4.08 17.15 -3.72
N PHE A 40 -5.24 17.45 -4.28
CA PHE A 40 -5.44 17.66 -5.71
C PHE A 40 -5.60 19.15 -6.00
N ASP A 41 -5.11 19.61 -7.18
CA ASP A 41 -5.27 20.99 -7.61
C ASP A 41 -6.73 21.37 -7.93
N GLY A 42 -7.55 20.38 -8.26
CA GLY A 42 -8.99 20.51 -8.45
C GLY A 42 -9.69 19.21 -8.09
N TRP A 43 -10.85 19.32 -7.41
CA TRP A 43 -11.64 18.18 -6.99
C TRP A 43 -13.12 18.47 -7.16
N GLU A 44 -13.70 17.99 -8.26
CA GLU A 44 -15.11 18.17 -8.60
C GLU A 44 -15.69 16.82 -9.03
N LEU A 45 -16.53 16.23 -8.22
CA LEU A 45 -17.16 14.96 -8.55
C LEU A 45 -18.43 14.68 -7.71
N ASP A 46 -19.28 13.83 -8.28
CA ASP A 46 -20.27 13.08 -7.52
C ASP A 46 -19.61 11.78 -6.99
N ALA A 47 -19.99 11.35 -5.78
CA ALA A 47 -19.42 10.15 -5.17
C ALA A 47 -19.57 8.92 -6.08
N LYS A 48 -18.46 8.28 -6.44
CA LYS A 48 -18.43 7.17 -7.39
C LYS A 48 -17.43 6.08 -6.99
N LYS A 49 -17.73 4.87 -7.44
CA LYS A 49 -16.85 3.73 -7.32
C LYS A 49 -16.52 3.22 -8.72
N ILE A 50 -15.25 3.24 -9.07
CA ILE A 50 -14.78 2.91 -10.42
C ILE A 50 -13.73 1.81 -10.33
N GLY A 51 -14.00 0.68 -10.98
CA GLY A 51 -13.04 -0.41 -11.13
C GLY A 51 -12.06 -0.12 -12.26
N LEU A 52 -10.76 -0.21 -12.01
CA LEU A 52 -9.72 0.10 -12.98
C LEU A 52 -8.56 -0.90 -12.93
N GLU A 53 -7.97 -1.19 -14.09
CA GLU A 53 -6.73 -1.94 -14.22
C GLU A 53 -5.54 -1.06 -13.80
N MET A 54 -4.83 -1.46 -12.76
CA MET A 54 -3.71 -0.71 -12.18
C MET A 54 -2.57 -0.49 -13.18
N LYS A 55 -2.32 -1.47 -14.07
CA LYS A 55 -1.30 -1.36 -15.11
C LYS A 55 -1.57 -0.20 -16.06
N LYS A 56 -2.81 -0.03 -16.49
CA LYS A 56 -3.21 1.06 -17.41
C LYS A 56 -3.04 2.43 -16.78
N ILE A 57 -3.38 2.57 -15.50
CA ILE A 57 -3.16 3.81 -14.74
C ILE A 57 -1.66 4.12 -14.65
N ARG A 58 -0.85 3.12 -14.28
CA ARG A 58 0.60 3.29 -14.19
C ARG A 58 1.22 3.72 -15.51
N GLU A 59 0.79 3.14 -16.62
CA GLU A 59 1.30 3.49 -17.95
C GLU A 59 1.12 4.99 -18.25
N VAL A 60 -0.01 5.60 -17.86
CA VAL A 60 -0.22 7.05 -18.02
C VAL A 60 0.61 7.85 -17.03
N THR A 61 0.56 7.49 -15.75
CA THR A 61 1.25 8.25 -14.69
C THR A 61 2.78 8.22 -14.82
N THR A 62 3.34 7.22 -15.50
CA THR A 62 4.79 7.14 -15.75
C THR A 62 5.25 7.92 -16.99
N LEU A 63 4.33 8.44 -17.82
CA LEU A 63 4.67 9.30 -18.94
C LEU A 63 4.98 10.74 -18.49
N GLY A 64 4.41 11.18 -17.37
CA GLY A 64 4.63 12.50 -16.81
C GLY A 64 5.92 12.60 -16.01
N GLY A 65 6.49 13.80 -16.00
CA GLY A 65 7.59 14.21 -15.13
C GLY A 65 7.10 14.82 -13.82
N SER A 66 8.05 15.20 -12.97
CA SER A 66 7.73 15.95 -11.74
C SER A 66 7.16 17.32 -12.10
N GLY A 67 5.94 17.59 -11.63
CA GLY A 67 5.24 18.85 -11.88
C GLY A 67 4.26 18.83 -13.07
N ASP A 68 4.18 17.72 -13.80
CA ASP A 68 3.15 17.58 -14.81
C ASP A 68 1.78 17.30 -14.17
N LEU A 69 0.76 18.00 -14.67
CA LEU A 69 -0.62 17.82 -14.22
C LEU A 69 -1.29 16.69 -14.99
N ILE A 70 -1.90 15.76 -14.27
CA ILE A 70 -2.79 14.75 -14.84
C ILE A 70 -4.22 15.10 -14.47
N GLU A 71 -5.03 15.36 -15.49
CA GLU A 71 -6.46 15.56 -15.34
C GLU A 71 -7.20 14.23 -15.50
N ILE A 72 -8.14 13.97 -14.62
CA ILE A 72 -8.96 12.76 -14.61
C ILE A 72 -10.43 13.16 -14.72
N SER A 73 -11.15 12.52 -15.63
CA SER A 73 -12.60 12.71 -15.75
C SER A 73 -13.32 11.40 -16.03
N HIS A 74 -14.56 11.30 -15.55
CA HIS A 74 -15.43 10.16 -15.81
C HIS A 74 -16.89 10.60 -15.84
N GLN A 75 -17.64 10.08 -16.81
CA GLN A 75 -19.08 10.24 -16.91
C GLN A 75 -19.77 8.89 -16.74
N ASP A 76 -20.99 8.89 -16.20
CA ASP A 76 -21.73 7.65 -15.98
C ASP A 76 -21.91 6.84 -17.27
N GLY A 77 -21.53 5.57 -17.21
CA GLY A 77 -21.57 4.66 -18.34
C GLY A 77 -20.51 4.91 -19.42
N GLY A 78 -19.65 5.94 -19.22
CA GLY A 78 -18.57 6.28 -20.14
C GLY A 78 -17.21 5.75 -19.70
N ASP A 79 -16.20 6.11 -20.47
CA ASP A 79 -14.82 5.78 -20.16
C ASP A 79 -14.27 6.64 -19.00
N PHE A 80 -13.27 6.11 -18.33
CA PHE A 80 -12.43 6.84 -17.39
C PHE A 80 -11.29 7.47 -18.19
N THR A 81 -11.30 8.79 -18.31
CA THR A 81 -10.36 9.54 -19.13
C THR A 81 -9.24 10.10 -18.28
N MET A 82 -8.01 9.91 -18.71
CA MET A 82 -6.81 10.50 -18.13
C MET A 82 -6.11 11.35 -19.18
N SER A 83 -5.86 12.62 -18.86
CA SER A 83 -5.20 13.58 -19.76
C SER A 83 -3.88 14.06 -19.16
N LEU A 84 -2.81 14.02 -19.96
CA LEU A 84 -1.49 14.53 -19.63
C LEU A 84 -0.98 15.41 -20.77
N GLY A 85 -1.13 16.72 -20.66
CA GLY A 85 -0.84 17.65 -21.74
C GLY A 85 -1.69 17.34 -22.99
N LYS A 86 -1.04 16.91 -24.08
CA LYS A 86 -1.71 16.54 -25.34
C LYS A 86 -2.10 15.05 -25.40
N ILE A 87 -1.72 14.26 -24.43
CA ILE A 87 -2.00 12.83 -24.37
C ILE A 87 -3.34 12.65 -23.67
N VAL A 88 -4.30 12.04 -24.36
CA VAL A 88 -5.61 11.68 -23.79
C VAL A 88 -5.75 10.17 -23.91
N ARG A 89 -6.01 9.51 -22.78
CA ARG A 89 -6.24 8.07 -22.73
C ARG A 89 -7.57 7.75 -22.10
N ASN A 90 -8.39 7.03 -22.82
CA ASN A 90 -9.67 6.53 -22.35
C ASN A 90 -9.52 5.09 -21.89
N LEU A 91 -9.88 4.83 -20.65
CA LEU A 91 -9.86 3.52 -20.02
C LEU A 91 -11.30 3.08 -19.79
N ARG A 92 -11.65 1.89 -20.28
CA ARG A 92 -12.96 1.31 -20.00
C ARG A 92 -12.97 0.83 -18.54
N PRO A 93 -13.89 1.31 -17.69
CA PRO A 93 -14.03 0.81 -16.33
C PRO A 93 -14.38 -0.67 -16.29
N LEU A 94 -13.91 -1.34 -15.26
CA LEU A 94 -14.30 -2.72 -14.95
C LEU A 94 -15.68 -2.73 -14.30
N ASP A 95 -16.41 -3.82 -14.49
CA ASP A 95 -17.71 -4.00 -13.85
C ASP A 95 -17.53 -4.20 -12.34
N ASN A 96 -18.00 -3.22 -11.56
CA ASN A 96 -17.93 -3.26 -10.11
C ASN A 96 -18.66 -4.46 -9.49
N ALA A 97 -19.65 -5.04 -10.19
CA ALA A 97 -20.39 -6.22 -9.72
C ALA A 97 -19.52 -7.49 -9.72
N THR A 98 -18.51 -7.54 -10.60
CA THR A 98 -17.59 -8.68 -10.70
C THR A 98 -16.37 -8.54 -9.79
N MET A 99 -16.13 -7.34 -9.25
CA MET A 99 -15.00 -7.08 -8.38
C MET A 99 -15.30 -7.46 -6.93
N ALA A 100 -14.39 -8.21 -6.31
CA ALA A 100 -14.50 -8.51 -4.89
C ALA A 100 -14.50 -7.22 -4.05
N SER A 101 -15.46 -7.10 -3.14
CA SER A 101 -15.45 -6.01 -2.17
C SER A 101 -14.36 -6.29 -1.14
N PRO A 102 -13.40 -5.39 -0.94
CA PRO A 102 -12.40 -5.58 0.09
C PRO A 102 -13.08 -5.63 1.46
N PRO A 103 -12.64 -6.52 2.36
CA PRO A 103 -13.20 -6.62 3.69
C PRO A 103 -13.04 -5.29 4.44
N SER A 104 -13.90 -5.06 5.42
CA SER A 104 -13.71 -3.96 6.36
C SER A 104 -12.45 -4.20 7.17
N LEU A 105 -11.67 -3.14 7.42
CA LEU A 105 -10.54 -3.22 8.35
C LEU A 105 -11.08 -3.60 9.74
N PRO A 106 -10.61 -4.71 10.33
CA PRO A 106 -10.94 -5.00 11.72
C PRO A 106 -10.40 -3.88 12.61
N LYS A 107 -11.10 -3.59 13.69
CA LYS A 107 -10.53 -2.76 14.77
C LYS A 107 -9.48 -3.63 15.47
N LEU A 108 -8.20 -3.36 15.18
CA LEU A 108 -7.08 -4.02 15.84
C LEU A 108 -6.59 -3.09 16.95
N ASP A 109 -6.63 -3.60 18.16
CA ASP A 109 -5.92 -3.00 19.29
C ASP A 109 -4.55 -3.68 19.38
N LEU A 110 -3.54 -3.00 18.85
CA LEU A 110 -2.19 -3.53 18.76
C LEU A 110 -1.38 -3.02 19.95
N PRO A 111 -0.80 -3.92 20.76
CA PRO A 111 -0.09 -3.54 22.00
C PRO A 111 1.22 -2.81 21.74
N CYS A 112 1.74 -2.87 20.52
CA CYS A 112 3.05 -2.30 20.19
C CYS A 112 3.02 -1.54 18.88
N LYS A 113 3.80 -0.44 18.82
CA LYS A 113 4.00 0.42 17.65
C LYS A 113 5.48 0.77 17.50
N VAL A 114 5.98 0.70 16.29
CA VAL A 114 7.30 1.19 15.90
C VAL A 114 7.14 2.22 14.79
N VAL A 115 7.85 3.33 14.91
CA VAL A 115 8.07 4.29 13.82
C VAL A 115 9.58 4.41 13.62
N MET A 116 10.04 4.17 12.40
CA MET A 116 11.47 4.17 12.08
C MET A 116 11.72 4.57 10.62
N ASN A 117 12.97 4.85 10.29
CA ASN A 117 13.37 5.14 8.93
C ASN A 117 13.13 3.94 8.01
N GLY A 118 12.31 4.14 6.95
CA GLY A 118 11.98 3.08 6.00
C GLY A 118 13.18 2.53 5.20
N ALA A 119 14.27 3.30 5.04
CA ALA A 119 15.49 2.81 4.38
C ALA A 119 16.21 1.76 5.24
N GLU A 120 16.26 1.95 6.55
CA GLU A 120 16.88 1.01 7.50
C GLU A 120 16.10 -0.30 7.57
N LEU A 121 14.77 -0.21 7.71
CA LEU A 121 13.90 -1.38 7.63
C LEU A 121 14.05 -2.08 6.28
N GLY A 122 14.12 -1.34 5.18
CA GLY A 122 14.33 -1.88 3.84
C GLY A 122 15.66 -2.63 3.69
N GLN A 123 16.73 -2.14 4.32
CA GLN A 123 18.03 -2.81 4.35
C GLN A 123 17.95 -4.11 5.18
N ALA A 124 17.31 -4.07 6.33
CA ALA A 124 17.08 -5.23 7.18
C ALA A 124 16.29 -6.34 6.45
N LEU A 125 15.23 -5.96 5.74
CA LEU A 125 14.43 -6.90 4.95
C LEU A 125 15.19 -7.46 3.75
N LYS A 126 16.07 -6.69 3.11
CA LYS A 126 16.95 -7.19 2.04
C LYS A 126 17.94 -8.24 2.57
N ALA A 127 18.52 -8.01 3.75
CA ALA A 127 19.40 -9.00 4.38
C ALA A 127 18.63 -10.25 4.79
N ALA A 128 17.46 -10.10 5.39
CA ALA A 128 16.57 -11.19 5.77
C ALA A 128 16.18 -12.08 4.58
N LYS A 129 15.86 -11.46 3.44
CA LYS A 129 15.46 -12.17 2.21
C LYS A 129 16.55 -13.09 1.64
N GLN A 130 17.83 -12.83 1.93
CA GLN A 130 18.92 -13.70 1.49
C GLN A 130 18.93 -15.04 2.21
N VAL A 131 18.32 -15.10 3.39
CA VAL A 131 18.27 -16.30 4.24
C VAL A 131 16.96 -17.05 4.09
N GLY A 132 15.85 -16.36 3.94
CA GLY A 132 14.56 -17.03 3.81
C GLY A 132 13.39 -16.08 3.56
N ASP A 133 12.24 -16.67 3.32
CA ASP A 133 11.03 -15.99 2.90
C ASP A 133 10.11 -15.62 4.06
N LEU A 134 10.31 -16.26 5.22
CA LEU A 134 9.55 -16.03 6.44
C LEU A 134 10.38 -15.21 7.42
N VAL A 135 9.94 -14.01 7.69
CA VAL A 135 10.56 -13.11 8.67
C VAL A 135 9.78 -13.09 9.96
N ASN A 136 10.48 -13.21 11.07
CA ASN A 136 9.94 -13.00 12.41
C ASN A 136 10.25 -11.57 12.85
N PHE A 137 9.22 -10.82 13.15
CA PHE A 137 9.32 -9.56 13.86
C PHE A 137 9.06 -9.77 15.33
N SER A 138 9.89 -9.22 16.18
CA SER A 138 9.66 -9.16 17.62
C SER A 138 9.93 -7.77 18.14
N ILE A 139 9.11 -7.34 19.08
CA ILE A 139 9.17 -6.03 19.69
C ILE A 139 8.99 -6.18 21.19
N ASP A 140 9.79 -5.45 21.94
CA ASP A 140 9.69 -5.29 23.37
C ASP A 140 9.86 -3.80 23.76
N GLU A 141 9.86 -3.47 25.04
CA GLU A 141 9.97 -2.09 25.53
C GLU A 141 11.29 -1.39 25.14
N SER A 142 12.31 -2.15 24.74
CA SER A 142 13.67 -1.67 24.49
C SER A 142 14.12 -1.78 23.05
N SER A 143 13.51 -2.68 22.27
CA SER A 143 14.03 -3.02 20.94
C SER A 143 12.98 -3.54 19.98
N PHE A 144 13.25 -3.37 18.69
CA PHE A 144 12.57 -4.04 17.60
C PHE A 144 13.56 -4.94 16.86
N LYS A 145 13.20 -6.19 16.61
CA LYS A 145 14.08 -7.20 16.02
C LYS A 145 13.46 -7.83 14.78
N VAL A 146 14.31 -8.02 13.79
CA VAL A 146 14.02 -8.77 12.57
C VAL A 146 14.87 -10.03 12.57
N HIS A 147 14.24 -11.19 12.54
CA HIS A 147 14.93 -12.48 12.61
C HIS A 147 14.43 -13.41 11.49
N VAL A 148 15.37 -14.00 10.76
CA VAL A 148 15.14 -15.04 9.77
C VAL A 148 16.11 -16.19 10.01
N ARG A 149 15.66 -17.40 9.83
CA ARG A 149 16.47 -18.59 9.94
C ARG A 149 16.05 -19.66 8.94
N ASN A 150 17.01 -20.29 8.32
CA ASN A 150 16.84 -21.54 7.57
C ASN A 150 17.67 -22.67 8.22
N ASN A 151 17.88 -23.76 7.50
CA ASN A 151 18.62 -24.93 8.02
C ASN A 151 20.12 -24.69 8.16
N THR A 152 20.69 -23.72 7.44
CA THR A 152 22.13 -23.44 7.35
C THR A 152 22.51 -22.07 7.87
N ASP A 153 21.62 -21.09 7.73
CA ASP A 153 21.89 -19.66 8.00
C ASP A 153 20.84 -19.02 8.89
N SER A 154 21.25 -17.96 9.55
CA SER A 154 20.34 -17.06 10.25
C SER A 154 20.80 -15.60 10.18
N VAL A 155 19.85 -14.68 10.12
CA VAL A 155 20.07 -13.24 10.25
C VAL A 155 19.28 -12.72 11.42
N ASN A 156 19.94 -11.97 12.29
CA ASN A 156 19.33 -11.25 13.39
C ASN A 156 19.72 -9.78 13.26
N ILE A 157 18.73 -8.91 13.21
CA ILE A 157 18.92 -7.47 13.17
C ILE A 157 18.13 -6.91 14.35
N SER A 158 18.78 -6.10 15.18
CA SER A 158 18.17 -5.43 16.31
C SER A 158 18.29 -3.93 16.14
N PHE A 159 17.20 -3.23 16.36
CA PHE A 159 17.14 -1.79 16.45
C PHE A 159 16.82 -1.44 17.90
N ASP A 160 17.70 -0.70 18.54
CA ASP A 160 17.49 -0.22 19.90
C ASP A 160 16.53 0.98 19.90
N LYS A 161 15.92 1.26 21.03
CA LYS A 161 14.89 2.30 21.14
C LYS A 161 15.33 3.67 20.66
N ASP A 162 16.58 4.03 20.86
CA ASP A 162 17.20 5.31 20.47
C ASP A 162 17.51 5.41 18.97
N GLU A 163 17.43 4.30 18.23
CA GLU A 163 17.60 4.25 16.78
C GLU A 163 16.26 4.42 16.03
N MET A 164 15.16 4.55 16.76
CA MET A 164 13.81 4.65 16.21
C MET A 164 13.17 5.99 16.58
N ASP A 165 12.31 6.49 15.69
CA ASP A 165 11.55 7.73 15.94
C ASP A 165 10.54 7.55 17.08
N GLU A 166 9.92 6.36 17.16
CA GLU A 166 8.95 6.02 18.20
C GLU A 166 8.96 4.51 18.46
N LEU A 167 9.03 4.12 19.72
CA LEU A 167 8.80 2.76 20.19
C LEU A 167 7.82 2.79 21.36
N VAL A 168 6.62 2.29 21.13
CA VAL A 168 5.59 2.07 22.16
C VAL A 168 5.29 0.59 22.18
N CYS A 169 5.37 -0.03 23.36
CA CYS A 169 5.05 -1.43 23.54
C CYS A 169 4.51 -1.66 24.95
N ASP A 170 3.34 -2.26 25.05
CA ASP A 170 2.76 -2.73 26.30
C ASP A 170 3.01 -4.24 26.39
N GLY A 171 4.17 -4.58 26.97
CA GLY A 171 4.68 -5.95 27.05
C GLY A 171 5.59 -6.33 25.89
N ALA A 172 5.34 -7.43 25.23
CA ALA A 172 6.10 -7.90 24.07
C ALA A 172 5.17 -8.49 23.02
N ALA A 173 5.49 -8.25 21.74
CA ALA A 173 4.74 -8.82 20.63
C ALA A 173 5.65 -9.52 19.63
N ARG A 174 5.10 -10.49 18.92
CA ARG A 174 5.76 -11.21 17.82
C ARG A 174 4.82 -11.36 16.64
N SER A 175 5.35 -11.25 15.45
CA SER A 175 4.62 -11.48 14.20
C SER A 175 5.49 -12.24 13.23
N LEU A 176 4.87 -13.14 12.46
CA LEU A 176 5.50 -13.85 11.35
C LEU A 176 4.94 -13.27 10.06
N SER A 177 5.80 -12.88 9.15
CA SER A 177 5.42 -12.29 7.87
C SER A 177 6.16 -12.94 6.70
N LEU A 178 5.55 -12.89 5.52
CA LEU A 178 6.21 -13.24 4.26
C LEU A 178 6.93 -12.02 3.69
N ILE A 179 8.18 -12.19 3.24
CA ILE A 179 8.99 -11.10 2.68
C ILE A 179 8.58 -10.73 1.24
N HIS A 180 7.92 -11.59 0.52
CA HIS A 180 7.62 -11.38 -0.89
C HIS A 180 6.16 -11.12 -1.24
N ILE A 181 5.48 -10.53 -0.38
CA ILE A 181 4.16 -10.02 -0.79
C ILE A 181 4.34 -8.82 -1.69
#